data_424d02d8cc60f18e13b739ff713b80cd
#
_entry.id   424d02d8cc60f18e13b739ff713b80cd
#
_cell.length_a   1.000
_cell.length_b   1.000
_cell.length_c   1.000
_cell.angle_alpha   90.00
_cell.angle_beta   90.00
_cell.angle_gamma   90.00
#
_symmetry.space_group_name_H-M   'P 1'
#
loop_
_entity.id
_entity.type
_entity.pdbx_description
1 polymer ?
#
loop_
_entity_poly.entity_id
_entity_poly.type
_entity_poly.pdbx_seq_one_letter_code
_entity_poly.pdbx_strand_id
1 'polypeptide(L)'
;MTQDKEWLQQKGYSLIAEPADFWVSRVEIDDKGRANLYHVIGADEWNNNELGGKIIDNNAYTMGVAKTNLYYATQAARTLGLKPKKEWNDIANRFQFQYLPNGVTKEHDTYDGQITKQADVSLLAFPLKVITDTAQIRKDLEYYIDKVPVKKTPAMSKSIYSILYARLGNAPKALYYFYDSYLPNLNPPFRVIAEFNGGTNPYFITGAGGTLQSIIFGFAGLDITEKGLKPTRTPMLPQEWSSLTITVAGKDIVQITQ
;
A
#
# COMPACT_ATOMS: atom_id res chain seq x y z
N MET A 1 -5.92 6.13 -15.59
CA MET A 1 -7.26 6.74 -15.58
C MET A 1 -7.59 7.49 -16.85
N THR A 2 -6.76 8.43 -17.28
CA THR A 2 -7.00 9.23 -18.50
C THR A 2 -6.75 8.44 -19.78
N GLN A 3 -5.87 7.44 -19.76
CA GLN A 3 -5.35 6.69 -20.92
C GLN A 3 -4.66 7.59 -21.96
N ASP A 4 -4.15 8.72 -21.52
CA ASP A 4 -3.44 9.69 -22.32
C ASP A 4 -2.05 9.15 -22.67
N LYS A 5 -1.93 8.59 -23.88
CA LYS A 5 -0.68 8.04 -24.39
C LYS A 5 0.34 9.12 -24.73
N GLU A 6 -0.11 10.29 -25.13
CA GLU A 6 0.78 11.41 -25.44
C GLU A 6 1.47 11.91 -24.17
N TRP A 7 0.70 12.11 -23.09
CA TRP A 7 1.26 12.44 -21.79
C TRP A 7 2.22 11.35 -21.30
N LEU A 8 1.82 10.06 -21.44
CA LEU A 8 2.68 8.95 -21.06
C LEU A 8 4.01 8.99 -21.81
N GLN A 9 3.98 9.25 -23.13
CA GLN A 9 5.17 9.31 -23.97
C GLN A 9 6.06 10.50 -23.62
N GLN A 10 5.48 11.67 -23.45
CA GLN A 10 6.23 12.91 -23.27
C GLN A 10 6.77 13.12 -21.86
N LYS A 11 6.06 12.60 -20.83
CA LYS A 11 6.36 12.86 -19.41
C LYS A 11 6.34 11.61 -18.53
N GLY A 12 5.30 10.80 -18.62
CA GLY A 12 5.06 9.71 -17.66
C GLY A 12 6.05 8.57 -17.79
N TYR A 13 6.54 8.29 -19.00
CA TYR A 13 7.40 7.13 -19.24
C TYR A 13 8.75 7.25 -18.54
N SER A 14 9.42 8.41 -18.61
CA SER A 14 10.69 8.62 -17.91
C SER A 14 10.53 8.50 -16.39
N LEU A 15 9.44 9.05 -15.84
CA LEU A 15 9.13 8.95 -14.40
C LEU A 15 8.95 7.51 -13.91
N ILE A 16 8.65 6.57 -14.79
CA ILE A 16 8.48 5.14 -14.45
C ILE A 16 9.73 4.34 -14.83
N ALA A 17 10.35 4.63 -15.97
CA ALA A 17 11.46 3.87 -16.51
C ALA A 17 12.80 4.14 -15.80
N GLU A 18 13.07 5.40 -15.43
CA GLU A 18 14.32 5.74 -14.73
C GLU A 18 14.40 5.12 -13.33
N PRO A 19 13.36 5.13 -12.48
CA PRO A 19 13.38 4.35 -11.25
C PRO A 19 13.50 2.84 -11.48
N ALA A 20 12.95 2.29 -12.58
CA ALA A 20 13.12 0.88 -12.91
C ALA A 20 14.58 0.55 -13.24
N ASP A 21 15.29 1.43 -13.95
CA ASP A 21 16.72 1.28 -14.19
C ASP A 21 17.55 1.39 -12.91
N PHE A 22 17.15 2.29 -12.00
CA PHE A 22 17.75 2.37 -10.66
C PHE A 22 17.60 1.05 -9.91
N TRP A 23 16.40 0.45 -9.88
CA TRP A 23 16.21 -0.84 -9.21
C TRP A 23 17.07 -1.95 -9.84
N VAL A 24 17.21 -1.99 -11.17
CA VAL A 24 18.12 -2.93 -11.86
C VAL A 24 19.55 -2.77 -11.36
N SER A 25 20.03 -1.53 -11.21
CA SER A 25 21.40 -1.26 -10.74
C SER A 25 21.59 -1.52 -9.25
N ARG A 26 20.49 -1.47 -8.45
CA ARG A 26 20.52 -1.54 -7.00
C ARG A 26 20.41 -2.96 -6.45
N VAL A 27 19.78 -3.85 -7.22
CA VAL A 27 19.55 -5.24 -6.84
C VAL A 27 20.83 -6.06 -6.96
N GLU A 28 21.06 -6.91 -5.98
CA GLU A 28 22.09 -7.95 -6.02
C GLU A 28 21.44 -9.33 -6.17
N ILE A 29 21.98 -10.15 -7.06
CA ILE A 29 21.49 -11.51 -7.30
C ILE A 29 22.36 -12.49 -6.53
N ASP A 30 21.75 -13.27 -5.63
CA ASP A 30 22.47 -14.29 -4.87
C ASP A 30 22.72 -15.58 -5.68
N ASP A 31 23.48 -16.51 -5.08
CA ASP A 31 23.83 -17.79 -5.70
C ASP A 31 22.61 -18.68 -6.01
N LYS A 32 21.47 -18.40 -5.40
CA LYS A 32 20.18 -19.08 -5.65
C LYS A 32 19.35 -18.36 -6.73
N GLY A 33 19.88 -17.28 -7.30
CA GLY A 33 19.22 -16.48 -8.32
C GLY A 33 18.12 -15.57 -7.79
N ARG A 34 18.05 -15.30 -6.49
CA ARG A 34 17.08 -14.40 -5.88
C ARG A 34 17.58 -12.96 -5.95
N ALA A 35 16.67 -12.03 -6.19
CA ALA A 35 16.93 -10.59 -6.13
C ALA A 35 16.88 -10.10 -4.68
N ASN A 36 17.93 -9.42 -4.24
CA ASN A 36 18.07 -8.89 -2.89
C ASN A 36 18.28 -7.38 -2.93
N LEU A 37 17.75 -6.70 -1.92
CA LEU A 37 17.95 -5.27 -1.65
C LEU A 37 18.54 -5.11 -0.26
N TYR A 38 19.87 -4.95 -0.21
CA TYR A 38 20.60 -4.76 1.05
C TYR A 38 20.63 -3.29 1.46
N HIS A 39 20.80 -3.02 2.75
CA HIS A 39 20.98 -1.69 3.29
C HIS A 39 19.87 -0.70 2.92
N VAL A 40 18.63 -1.08 3.23
CA VAL A 40 17.43 -0.25 3.01
C VAL A 40 16.77 0.13 4.34
N ILE A 41 15.87 1.09 4.27
CA ILE A 41 14.91 1.42 5.33
C ILE A 41 13.53 1.24 4.70
N GLY A 42 12.65 0.48 5.37
CA GLY A 42 11.28 0.23 4.92
C GLY A 42 10.32 1.38 5.19
N ALA A 43 9.03 1.14 4.93
CA ALA A 43 7.96 2.05 5.35
C ALA A 43 7.90 2.14 6.87
N ASP A 44 8.13 1.04 7.59
CA ASP A 44 8.37 1.08 9.03
C ASP A 44 9.78 1.58 9.32
N GLU A 45 9.89 2.80 9.83
CA GLU A 45 11.16 3.43 10.14
C GLU A 45 11.84 2.87 11.40
N TRP A 46 11.12 2.09 12.22
CA TRP A 46 11.68 1.57 13.47
C TRP A 46 12.61 0.38 13.26
N ASN A 47 12.34 -0.48 12.29
CA ASN A 47 13.22 -1.54 11.80
C ASN A 47 14.09 -2.18 12.92
N ASN A 48 13.49 -2.90 13.85
CA ASN A 48 14.17 -3.49 15.00
C ASN A 48 14.66 -2.51 16.08
N ASN A 49 14.34 -1.24 16.00
CA ASN A 49 14.75 -0.28 16.99
C ASN A 49 13.63 0.72 17.30
N GLU A 50 13.25 0.86 18.56
CA GLU A 50 12.19 1.77 19.00
C GLU A 50 12.46 3.26 18.69
N LEU A 51 13.68 3.63 18.30
CA LEU A 51 14.15 5.01 18.20
C LEU A 51 14.76 5.40 16.86
N GLY A 52 14.41 4.73 15.79
CA GLY A 52 14.81 5.16 14.44
C GLY A 52 15.86 4.29 13.79
N GLY A 53 15.38 3.67 12.79
CA GLY A 53 15.96 3.14 11.61
C GLY A 53 17.32 2.46 11.69
N LYS A 54 17.38 1.20 12.08
CA LYS A 54 18.49 0.38 11.58
C LYS A 54 18.30 0.14 10.09
N ILE A 55 19.42 0.23 9.38
CA ILE A 55 19.53 -0.30 8.01
C ILE A 55 19.26 -1.79 8.07
N ILE A 56 18.34 -2.25 7.23
CA ILE A 56 17.89 -3.63 7.13
C ILE A 56 18.07 -4.17 5.71
N ASP A 57 17.96 -5.47 5.58
CA ASP A 57 18.07 -6.13 4.29
C ASP A 57 16.72 -6.73 3.91
N ASN A 58 16.41 -6.68 2.61
CA ASN A 58 15.23 -7.29 2.01
C ASN A 58 13.90 -6.87 2.68
N ASN A 59 13.74 -5.57 2.95
CA ASN A 59 12.45 -5.09 3.43
C ASN A 59 11.35 -5.42 2.40
N ALA A 60 10.30 -6.08 2.87
CA ALA A 60 9.24 -6.62 2.02
C ALA A 60 8.52 -5.53 1.22
N TYR A 61 8.18 -4.40 1.86
CA TYR A 61 7.55 -3.28 1.16
C TYR A 61 8.47 -2.69 0.10
N THR A 62 9.74 -2.46 0.40
CA THR A 62 10.72 -1.93 -0.57
C THR A 62 10.88 -2.87 -1.77
N MET A 63 10.99 -4.19 -1.52
CA MET A 63 10.99 -5.19 -2.60
C MET A 63 9.69 -5.17 -3.40
N GLY A 64 8.55 -5.02 -2.73
CA GLY A 64 7.24 -4.90 -3.36
C GLY A 64 7.13 -3.66 -4.26
N VAL A 65 7.65 -2.51 -3.82
CA VAL A 65 7.72 -1.27 -4.62
C VAL A 65 8.61 -1.46 -5.85
N ALA A 66 9.81 -2.02 -5.67
CA ALA A 66 10.74 -2.30 -6.77
C ALA A 66 10.09 -3.22 -7.81
N LYS A 67 9.52 -4.35 -7.36
CA LYS A 67 8.79 -5.30 -8.22
C LYS A 67 7.67 -4.63 -9.01
N THR A 68 6.87 -3.81 -8.34
CA THR A 68 5.72 -3.10 -8.94
C THR A 68 6.19 -2.08 -9.98
N ASN A 69 7.22 -1.29 -9.67
CA ASN A 69 7.77 -0.31 -10.60
C ASN A 69 8.36 -0.97 -11.86
N LEU A 70 9.15 -2.04 -11.71
CA LEU A 70 9.71 -2.81 -12.81
C LEU A 70 8.62 -3.39 -13.73
N TYR A 71 7.55 -3.89 -13.12
CA TYR A 71 6.37 -4.35 -13.86
C TYR A 71 5.70 -3.21 -14.64
N TYR A 72 5.44 -2.06 -13.99
CA TYR A 72 4.81 -0.92 -14.65
C TYR A 72 5.68 -0.30 -15.73
N ALA A 73 7.01 -0.26 -15.57
CA ALA A 73 7.93 0.17 -16.63
C ALA A 73 7.80 -0.72 -17.87
N THR A 74 7.72 -2.03 -17.65
CA THR A 74 7.47 -3.00 -18.73
C THR A 74 6.13 -2.75 -19.43
N GLN A 75 5.06 -2.52 -18.68
CA GLN A 75 3.73 -2.26 -19.25
C GLN A 75 3.67 -0.91 -19.97
N ALA A 76 4.29 0.14 -19.41
CA ALA A 76 4.37 1.45 -20.03
C ALA A 76 5.11 1.39 -21.38
N ALA A 77 6.25 0.71 -21.44
CA ALA A 77 6.97 0.49 -22.69
C ALA A 77 6.09 -0.18 -23.75
N ARG A 78 5.42 -1.29 -23.40
CA ARG A 78 4.51 -2.00 -24.30
C ARG A 78 3.35 -1.13 -24.77
N THR A 79 2.77 -0.32 -23.88
CA THR A 79 1.66 0.60 -24.20
C THR A 79 2.07 1.63 -25.24
N LEU A 80 3.34 2.04 -25.22
CA LEU A 80 3.93 2.98 -26.19
C LEU A 80 4.47 2.30 -27.45
N GLY A 81 4.36 0.96 -27.58
CA GLY A 81 4.95 0.22 -28.69
C GLY A 81 6.47 0.10 -28.61
N LEU A 82 7.07 0.42 -27.47
CA LEU A 82 8.49 0.27 -27.23
C LEU A 82 8.82 -1.15 -26.77
N LYS A 83 10.06 -1.60 -27.06
CA LYS A 83 10.57 -2.87 -26.52
C LYS A 83 11.01 -2.64 -25.06
N PRO A 84 10.37 -3.31 -24.06
CA PRO A 84 10.81 -3.20 -22.68
C PRO A 84 12.19 -3.79 -22.49
N LYS A 85 12.95 -3.28 -21.53
CA LYS A 85 14.23 -3.88 -21.14
C LYS A 85 13.95 -5.25 -20.50
N LYS A 86 14.74 -6.24 -20.89
CA LYS A 86 14.57 -7.62 -20.41
C LYS A 86 14.80 -7.72 -18.91
N GLU A 87 15.76 -6.99 -18.40
CA GLU A 87 16.20 -6.96 -17.02
C GLU A 87 15.06 -6.57 -16.07
N TRP A 88 14.13 -5.71 -16.51
CA TRP A 88 13.00 -5.29 -15.66
C TRP A 88 12.13 -6.48 -15.24
N ASN A 89 11.71 -7.29 -16.18
CA ASN A 89 10.92 -8.49 -15.87
C ASN A 89 11.75 -9.58 -15.18
N ASP A 90 12.98 -9.78 -15.61
CA ASP A 90 13.85 -10.82 -15.05
C ASP A 90 14.08 -10.57 -13.55
N ILE A 91 14.35 -9.33 -13.15
CA ILE A 91 14.57 -8.96 -11.74
C ILE A 91 13.25 -8.98 -10.98
N ALA A 92 12.17 -8.42 -11.54
CA ALA A 92 10.86 -8.43 -10.87
C ALA A 92 10.40 -9.83 -10.47
N ASN A 93 10.72 -10.85 -11.29
CA ASN A 93 10.35 -12.24 -11.03
C ASN A 93 11.28 -12.95 -10.02
N ARG A 94 12.42 -12.36 -9.68
CA ARG A 94 13.39 -12.94 -8.74
C ARG A 94 13.18 -12.48 -7.30
N PHE A 95 12.37 -11.47 -7.04
CA PHE A 95 12.01 -11.08 -5.67
C PHE A 95 11.17 -12.16 -4.99
N GLN A 96 11.64 -12.63 -3.82
CA GLN A 96 10.99 -13.64 -3.00
C GLN A 96 10.82 -13.11 -1.58
N PHE A 97 9.59 -13.13 -1.08
CA PHE A 97 9.30 -12.77 0.30
C PHE A 97 9.65 -13.93 1.24
N GLN A 98 10.08 -13.59 2.43
CA GLN A 98 10.36 -14.55 3.49
C GLN A 98 9.17 -14.63 4.45
N TYR A 99 9.10 -15.72 5.20
CA TYR A 99 8.00 -16.00 6.11
C TYR A 99 8.52 -16.40 7.49
N LEU A 100 7.80 -16.01 8.53
CA LEU A 100 7.95 -16.53 9.88
C LEU A 100 7.51 -18.01 9.93
N PRO A 101 7.88 -18.77 10.97
CA PRO A 101 7.45 -20.17 11.13
C PRO A 101 5.93 -20.38 11.11
N ASN A 102 5.15 -19.38 11.52
CA ASN A 102 3.68 -19.38 11.47
C ASN A 102 3.12 -19.01 10.09
N GLY A 103 3.98 -18.77 9.08
CA GLY A 103 3.61 -18.43 7.73
C GLY A 103 3.20 -16.97 7.53
N VAL A 104 3.48 -16.06 8.47
CA VAL A 104 3.33 -14.61 8.29
C VAL A 104 4.49 -14.10 7.44
N THR A 105 4.22 -13.19 6.51
CA THR A 105 5.25 -12.55 5.70
C THR A 105 6.18 -11.73 6.60
N LYS A 106 7.49 -11.96 6.51
CA LYS A 106 8.49 -11.17 7.23
C LYS A 106 8.58 -9.76 6.67
N GLU A 107 8.73 -8.79 7.55
CA GLU A 107 8.98 -7.40 7.15
C GLU A 107 10.36 -7.23 6.52
N HIS A 108 11.38 -7.92 7.06
CA HIS A 108 12.76 -7.93 6.56
C HIS A 108 13.48 -9.21 7.02
N ASP A 109 14.70 -9.45 6.54
CA ASP A 109 15.42 -10.71 6.78
C ASP A 109 15.57 -11.08 8.26
N THR A 110 15.87 -10.09 9.10
CA THR A 110 16.09 -10.29 10.54
C THR A 110 14.85 -10.04 11.39
N TYR A 111 13.67 -9.87 10.76
CA TYR A 111 12.42 -9.69 11.50
C TYR A 111 12.03 -10.98 12.23
N ASP A 112 11.78 -10.86 13.52
CA ASP A 112 11.41 -11.95 14.43
C ASP A 112 10.31 -11.53 15.43
N GLY A 113 9.38 -10.69 14.96
CA GLY A 113 8.20 -10.30 15.75
C GLY A 113 8.33 -9.00 16.53
N GLN A 114 9.26 -8.15 16.18
CA GLN A 114 9.44 -6.83 16.78
C GLN A 114 8.21 -5.96 16.61
N ILE A 115 8.12 -4.92 17.46
CA ILE A 115 7.11 -3.87 17.33
C ILE A 115 7.43 -3.02 16.10
N THR A 116 6.42 -2.70 15.32
CA THR A 116 6.51 -1.84 14.13
C THR A 116 5.86 -0.48 14.41
N LYS A 117 6.35 0.59 13.81
CA LYS A 117 5.76 1.93 13.93
C LYS A 117 4.46 2.04 13.14
N GLN A 118 4.45 1.46 11.96
CA GLN A 118 3.39 1.67 10.96
C GLN A 118 3.24 0.49 9.99
N ALA A 119 2.22 0.55 9.14
CA ALA A 119 2.00 -0.45 8.12
C ALA A 119 3.19 -0.52 7.16
N ASP A 120 3.72 -1.71 6.96
CA ASP A 120 4.76 -2.07 5.99
C ASP A 120 4.28 -3.27 5.16
N VAL A 121 4.32 -4.49 5.69
CA VAL A 121 3.88 -5.72 5.01
C VAL A 121 2.43 -5.62 4.49
N SER A 122 1.53 -4.97 5.22
CA SER A 122 0.14 -4.76 4.79
C SER A 122 0.04 -3.99 3.47
N LEU A 123 1.04 -3.16 3.14
CA LEU A 123 1.10 -2.40 1.89
C LEU A 123 1.33 -3.29 0.66
N LEU A 124 1.83 -4.51 0.84
CA LEU A 124 1.96 -5.50 -0.24
C LEU A 124 0.59 -5.94 -0.79
N ALA A 125 -0.44 -5.97 0.06
CA ALA A 125 -1.80 -6.28 -0.35
C ALA A 125 -2.53 -5.06 -0.93
N PHE A 126 -2.35 -3.89 -0.32
CA PHE A 126 -2.84 -2.61 -0.82
C PHE A 126 -1.88 -1.48 -0.40
N PRO A 127 -1.43 -0.61 -1.32
CA PRO A 127 -1.89 -0.49 -2.71
C PRO A 127 -1.15 -1.37 -3.73
N LEU A 128 -0.06 -2.05 -3.36
CA LEU A 128 0.85 -2.68 -4.33
C LEU A 128 0.25 -3.91 -5.03
N LYS A 129 -0.68 -4.63 -4.40
CA LYS A 129 -1.32 -5.85 -4.95
C LYS A 129 -0.29 -6.94 -5.33
N VAL A 130 0.82 -7.00 -4.61
CA VAL A 130 1.86 -8.01 -4.78
C VAL A 130 1.46 -9.31 -4.08
N ILE A 131 0.81 -9.20 -2.92
CA ILE A 131 0.14 -10.31 -2.25
C ILE A 131 -1.35 -10.20 -2.53
N THR A 132 -1.93 -11.23 -3.17
CA THR A 132 -3.34 -11.25 -3.59
C THR A 132 -4.13 -12.41 -2.96
N ASP A 133 -3.45 -13.38 -2.35
CA ASP A 133 -4.10 -14.47 -1.62
C ASP A 133 -4.78 -13.94 -0.36
N THR A 134 -6.10 -14.16 -0.26
CA THR A 134 -6.91 -13.60 0.84
C THR A 134 -6.60 -14.21 2.20
N ALA A 135 -6.15 -15.46 2.24
CA ALA A 135 -5.74 -16.10 3.49
C ALA A 135 -4.42 -15.52 3.99
N GLN A 136 -3.46 -15.29 3.09
CA GLN A 136 -2.19 -14.64 3.42
C GLN A 136 -2.42 -13.18 3.85
N ILE A 137 -3.24 -12.42 3.11
CA ILE A 137 -3.60 -11.03 3.46
C ILE A 137 -4.20 -10.97 4.87
N ARG A 138 -5.13 -11.85 5.21
CA ARG A 138 -5.75 -11.90 6.54
C ARG A 138 -4.72 -12.22 7.62
N LYS A 139 -3.88 -13.22 7.39
CA LYS A 139 -2.84 -13.64 8.31
C LYS A 139 -1.86 -12.52 8.62
N ASP A 140 -1.35 -11.86 7.60
CA ASP A 140 -0.41 -10.76 7.72
C ASP A 140 -1.07 -9.56 8.43
N LEU A 141 -2.28 -9.17 8.00
CA LEU A 141 -3.02 -8.06 8.58
C LEU A 141 -3.27 -8.25 10.08
N GLU A 142 -3.80 -9.40 10.48
CA GLU A 142 -4.12 -9.70 11.89
C GLU A 142 -2.86 -9.76 12.74
N TYR A 143 -1.76 -10.27 12.20
CA TYR A 143 -0.50 -10.31 12.91
C TYR A 143 0.11 -8.93 13.13
N TYR A 144 0.20 -8.11 12.07
CA TYR A 144 0.90 -6.83 12.14
C TYR A 144 0.08 -5.73 12.85
N ILE A 145 -1.23 -5.81 12.88
CA ILE A 145 -2.06 -4.90 13.69
C ILE A 145 -1.67 -4.96 15.17
N ASP A 146 -1.37 -6.15 15.69
CA ASP A 146 -0.99 -6.34 17.09
C ASP A 146 0.46 -5.92 17.38
N LYS A 147 1.24 -5.60 16.34
CA LYS A 147 2.63 -5.17 16.49
C LYS A 147 2.80 -3.65 16.53
N VAL A 148 1.76 -2.88 16.21
CA VAL A 148 1.84 -1.42 16.24
C VAL A 148 1.35 -0.84 17.58
N PRO A 149 2.01 0.20 18.13
CA PRO A 149 1.58 0.85 19.36
C PRO A 149 0.24 1.59 19.16
N VAL A 150 -0.80 1.20 19.89
CA VAL A 150 -2.18 1.71 19.71
C VAL A 150 -2.27 3.24 19.64
N LYS A 151 -1.53 3.96 20.50
CA LYS A 151 -1.61 5.44 20.57
C LYS A 151 -0.71 6.15 19.56
N LYS A 152 0.33 5.49 19.05
CA LYS A 152 1.34 6.10 18.16
C LYS A 152 1.24 5.62 16.72
N THR A 153 0.27 4.77 16.41
CA THR A 153 0.05 4.30 15.03
C THR A 153 -0.39 5.47 14.16
N PRO A 154 0.32 5.76 13.07
CA PRO A 154 -0.07 6.82 12.14
C PRO A 154 -1.44 6.58 11.51
N ALA A 155 -2.17 7.68 11.29
CA ALA A 155 -3.50 7.69 10.66
C ALA A 155 -3.55 6.84 9.37
N MET A 156 -2.55 6.98 8.52
CA MET A 156 -2.46 6.27 7.24
C MET A 156 -2.43 4.75 7.39
N SER A 157 -1.79 4.21 8.44
CA SER A 157 -1.75 2.76 8.68
C SER A 157 -3.15 2.21 8.98
N LYS A 158 -3.92 2.94 9.79
CA LYS A 158 -5.30 2.57 10.13
C LYS A 158 -6.21 2.61 8.91
N SER A 159 -5.98 3.54 7.99
CA SER A 159 -6.68 3.57 6.70
C SER A 159 -6.41 2.32 5.86
N ILE A 160 -5.17 1.84 5.82
CA ILE A 160 -4.82 0.57 5.15
C ILE A 160 -5.57 -0.60 5.79
N TYR A 161 -5.61 -0.66 7.13
CA TYR A 161 -6.35 -1.71 7.84
C TYR A 161 -7.84 -1.68 7.52
N SER A 162 -8.45 -0.48 7.46
CA SER A 162 -9.84 -0.29 7.02
C SER A 162 -10.09 -0.87 5.63
N ILE A 163 -9.23 -0.50 4.66
CA ILE A 163 -9.35 -0.97 3.27
C ILE A 163 -9.24 -2.50 3.21
N LEU A 164 -8.26 -3.08 3.90
CA LEU A 164 -8.04 -4.52 3.85
C LEU A 164 -9.18 -5.29 4.52
N TYR A 165 -9.70 -4.83 5.66
CA TYR A 165 -10.87 -5.46 6.27
C TYR A 165 -12.13 -5.35 5.40
N ALA A 166 -12.37 -4.21 4.74
CA ALA A 166 -13.46 -4.09 3.77
C ALA A 166 -13.31 -5.11 2.64
N ARG A 167 -12.10 -5.24 2.09
CA ARG A 167 -11.79 -6.20 1.02
C ARG A 167 -11.88 -7.67 1.46
N LEU A 168 -11.66 -7.94 2.75
CA LEU A 168 -11.81 -9.26 3.35
C LEU A 168 -13.23 -9.57 3.84
N GLY A 169 -14.19 -8.70 3.59
CA GLY A 169 -15.59 -8.93 3.95
C GLY A 169 -15.94 -8.65 5.42
N ASN A 170 -15.13 -7.89 6.15
CA ASN A 170 -15.36 -7.58 7.56
C ASN A 170 -15.75 -6.11 7.75
N ALA A 171 -17.02 -5.78 7.50
CA ALA A 171 -17.55 -4.42 7.60
C ALA A 171 -17.37 -3.79 9.00
N PRO A 172 -17.63 -4.48 10.14
CA PRO A 172 -17.44 -3.89 11.47
C PRO A 172 -15.99 -3.46 11.72
N LYS A 173 -14.99 -4.30 11.42
CA LYS A 173 -13.58 -3.93 11.57
C LYS A 173 -13.15 -2.84 10.58
N ALA A 174 -13.65 -2.89 9.35
CA ALA A 174 -13.38 -1.86 8.35
C ALA A 174 -13.87 -0.49 8.85
N LEU A 175 -15.09 -0.40 9.36
CA LEU A 175 -15.66 0.84 9.92
C LEU A 175 -14.91 1.32 11.16
N TYR A 176 -14.56 0.40 12.05
CA TYR A 176 -13.76 0.73 13.24
C TYR A 176 -12.44 1.42 12.85
N TYR A 177 -11.66 0.81 11.96
CA TYR A 177 -10.39 1.39 11.52
C TYR A 177 -10.56 2.63 10.63
N PHE A 178 -11.67 2.76 9.92
CA PHE A 178 -12.01 3.99 9.20
C PHE A 178 -12.15 5.17 10.17
N TYR A 179 -12.95 5.03 11.21
CA TYR A 179 -13.10 6.08 12.21
C TYR A 179 -11.80 6.32 13.00
N ASP A 180 -11.10 5.25 13.36
CA ASP A 180 -9.83 5.34 14.09
C ASP A 180 -8.72 5.98 13.26
N SER A 181 -8.83 5.99 11.91
CA SER A 181 -7.86 6.63 11.02
C SER A 181 -7.89 8.16 11.07
N TYR A 182 -8.96 8.78 11.57
CA TYR A 182 -9.06 10.24 11.60
C TYR A 182 -9.61 10.83 12.90
N LEU A 183 -10.66 10.25 13.51
CA LEU A 183 -11.32 10.88 14.66
C LEU A 183 -10.37 11.20 15.83
N PRO A 184 -9.50 10.26 16.29
CA PRO A 184 -8.59 10.53 17.39
C PRO A 184 -7.47 11.50 17.02
N ASN A 185 -7.27 11.74 15.74
CA ASN A 185 -6.16 12.53 15.19
C ASN A 185 -6.57 13.96 14.84
N LEU A 186 -7.84 14.33 15.09
CA LEU A 186 -8.37 15.66 14.78
C LEU A 186 -8.03 16.65 15.89
N ASN A 187 -7.22 17.66 15.56
CA ASN A 187 -6.82 18.71 16.50
C ASN A 187 -7.76 19.91 16.44
N PRO A 188 -8.21 20.43 17.62
CA PRO A 188 -9.00 21.65 17.68
C PRO A 188 -8.15 22.89 17.31
N PRO A 189 -8.78 24.04 16.98
CA PRO A 189 -10.22 24.25 16.86
C PRO A 189 -10.78 23.81 15.49
N PHE A 190 -9.93 23.67 14.46
CA PHE A 190 -10.35 23.48 13.06
C PHE A 190 -10.42 22.00 12.65
N ARG A 191 -10.20 21.07 13.58
CA ARG A 191 -10.21 19.64 13.34
C ARG A 191 -9.24 19.20 12.22
N VAL A 192 -8.06 19.81 12.18
CA VAL A 192 -6.99 19.39 11.26
C VAL A 192 -6.44 18.04 11.70
N ILE A 193 -6.20 17.18 10.74
CA ILE A 193 -5.68 15.84 11.03
C ILE A 193 -4.19 15.89 11.36
N ALA A 194 -3.80 15.24 12.46
CA ALA A 194 -2.41 15.00 12.83
C ALA A 194 -1.99 13.56 12.46
N GLU A 195 -0.70 13.28 12.52
CA GLU A 195 -0.15 11.96 12.18
C GLU A 195 -0.69 10.86 13.09
N PHE A 196 -0.76 11.12 14.39
CA PHE A 196 -1.24 10.16 15.39
C PHE A 196 -2.06 10.87 16.48
N ASN A 197 -2.73 10.11 17.32
CA ASN A 197 -3.55 10.65 18.40
C ASN A 197 -2.70 11.49 19.38
N GLY A 198 -3.06 12.78 19.51
CA GLY A 198 -2.31 13.76 20.29
C GLY A 198 -1.04 14.29 19.62
N GLY A 199 -0.83 13.99 18.34
CA GLY A 199 0.28 14.54 17.55
C GLY A 199 0.15 16.05 17.38
N THR A 200 1.30 16.72 17.30
CA THR A 200 1.39 18.20 17.16
C THR A 200 1.69 18.64 15.72
N ASN A 201 1.91 17.72 14.81
CA ASN A 201 2.14 17.98 13.38
C ASN A 201 0.78 18.08 12.64
N PRO A 202 0.18 19.27 12.50
CA PRO A 202 -1.09 19.45 11.81
C PRO A 202 -0.95 19.26 10.31
N TYR A 203 -2.10 19.14 9.62
CA TYR A 203 -2.16 19.02 8.16
C TYR A 203 -1.50 17.75 7.62
N PHE A 204 -1.65 16.64 8.32
CA PHE A 204 -1.10 15.36 7.89
C PHE A 204 -1.88 14.79 6.69
N ILE A 205 -1.50 15.26 5.50
CA ILE A 205 -2.23 14.98 4.25
C ILE A 205 -2.25 13.50 3.87
N THR A 206 -1.21 12.76 4.24
CA THR A 206 -1.15 11.30 4.00
C THR A 206 -2.28 10.57 4.74
N GLY A 207 -2.55 10.97 5.98
CA GLY A 207 -3.68 10.43 6.74
C GLY A 207 -5.03 10.79 6.12
N ALA A 208 -5.22 12.06 5.72
CA ALA A 208 -6.44 12.50 5.06
C ALA A 208 -6.67 11.75 3.75
N GLY A 209 -5.63 11.61 2.92
CA GLY A 209 -5.67 10.83 1.68
C GLY A 209 -5.99 9.36 1.94
N GLY A 210 -5.41 8.75 2.98
CA GLY A 210 -5.70 7.38 3.39
C GLY A 210 -7.16 7.18 3.78
N THR A 211 -7.74 8.11 4.55
CA THR A 211 -9.16 8.09 4.93
C THR A 211 -10.08 8.11 3.70
N LEU A 212 -9.78 8.97 2.71
CA LEU A 212 -10.52 8.99 1.44
C LEU A 212 -10.35 7.68 0.64
N GLN A 213 -9.15 7.11 0.64
CA GLN A 213 -8.89 5.81 0.01
C GLN A 213 -9.70 4.69 0.66
N SER A 214 -9.96 4.74 1.97
CA SER A 214 -10.82 3.76 2.65
C SER A 214 -12.22 3.75 2.07
N ILE A 215 -12.77 4.91 1.73
CA ILE A 215 -14.08 5.02 1.08
C ILE A 215 -14.03 4.44 -0.34
N ILE A 216 -13.07 4.89 -1.14
CA ILE A 216 -13.01 4.57 -2.58
C ILE A 216 -12.61 3.11 -2.80
N PHE A 217 -11.51 2.67 -2.20
CA PHE A 217 -10.91 1.35 -2.45
C PHE A 217 -11.32 0.27 -1.44
N GLY A 218 -11.83 0.69 -0.27
CA GLY A 218 -12.42 -0.19 0.72
C GLY A 218 -13.92 -0.36 0.50
N PHE A 219 -14.73 0.56 1.00
CA PHE A 219 -16.19 0.42 1.05
C PHE A 219 -16.86 0.40 -0.32
N ALA A 220 -16.45 1.26 -1.27
CA ALA A 220 -17.01 1.26 -2.62
C ALA A 220 -16.49 0.10 -3.50
N GLY A 221 -15.47 -0.63 -3.07
CA GLY A 221 -14.94 -1.77 -3.81
C GLY A 221 -14.32 -1.43 -5.16
N LEU A 222 -13.88 -0.19 -5.34
CA LEU A 222 -13.28 0.27 -6.59
C LEU A 222 -11.79 -0.10 -6.68
N ASP A 223 -11.30 -0.22 -7.89
CA ASP A 223 -9.88 -0.28 -8.22
C ASP A 223 -9.57 0.55 -9.47
N ILE A 224 -8.33 1.01 -9.56
CA ILE A 224 -7.78 1.57 -10.80
C ILE A 224 -7.45 0.40 -11.73
N THR A 225 -8.09 0.40 -12.89
CA THR A 225 -7.93 -0.62 -13.93
C THR A 225 -7.47 0.03 -15.23
N GLU A 226 -7.15 -0.78 -16.24
CA GLU A 226 -6.87 -0.30 -17.59
C GLU A 226 -8.03 0.50 -18.19
N LYS A 227 -9.27 0.26 -17.72
CA LYS A 227 -10.49 0.98 -18.13
C LYS A 227 -10.85 2.13 -17.19
N GLY A 228 -9.91 2.60 -16.38
CA GLY A 228 -10.11 3.64 -15.37
C GLY A 228 -10.54 3.10 -14.02
N LEU A 229 -11.15 3.95 -13.20
CA LEU A 229 -11.68 3.56 -11.88
C LEU A 229 -12.97 2.75 -12.08
N LYS A 230 -12.99 1.51 -11.62
CA LYS A 230 -14.08 0.56 -11.82
C LYS A 230 -14.39 -0.26 -10.58
N PRO A 231 -15.66 -0.68 -10.38
CA PRO A 231 -15.99 -1.69 -9.39
C PRO A 231 -15.28 -3.02 -9.74
N THR A 232 -14.53 -3.56 -8.82
CA THR A 232 -13.84 -4.86 -8.97
C THR A 232 -14.20 -5.82 -7.84
N ARG A 233 -14.90 -5.33 -6.84
CA ARG A 233 -15.40 -6.08 -5.69
C ARG A 233 -16.82 -5.66 -5.36
N THR A 234 -17.55 -6.54 -4.70
CA THR A 234 -18.84 -6.19 -4.11
C THR A 234 -18.61 -5.05 -3.10
N PRO A 235 -19.31 -3.93 -3.25
CA PRO A 235 -19.27 -2.86 -2.27
C PRO A 235 -19.72 -3.36 -0.90
N MET A 236 -19.13 -2.77 0.14
CA MET A 236 -19.47 -3.12 1.50
C MET A 236 -19.77 -1.83 2.29
N LEU A 237 -21.06 -1.44 2.30
CA LEU A 237 -21.47 -0.30 3.10
C LEU A 237 -21.59 -0.70 4.57
N PRO A 238 -21.07 0.13 5.49
CA PRO A 238 -21.41 0.03 6.90
C PRO A 238 -22.92 0.19 7.10
N GLN A 239 -23.47 -0.47 8.13
CA GLN A 239 -24.90 -0.43 8.40
C GLN A 239 -25.44 0.99 8.64
N GLU A 240 -24.58 1.90 9.08
CA GLU A 240 -24.91 3.31 9.36
C GLU A 240 -24.99 4.17 8.08
N TRP A 241 -24.56 3.67 6.94
CA TRP A 241 -24.56 4.41 5.68
C TRP A 241 -25.67 3.94 4.78
N SER A 242 -26.69 4.77 4.57
CA SER A 242 -27.81 4.45 3.68
C SER A 242 -27.42 4.42 2.19
N SER A 243 -26.40 5.19 1.82
CA SER A 243 -25.92 5.25 0.45
C SER A 243 -24.49 5.77 0.38
N LEU A 244 -23.81 5.48 -0.74
CA LEU A 244 -22.51 6.01 -1.10
C LEU A 244 -22.49 6.33 -2.60
N THR A 245 -22.16 7.58 -2.94
CA THR A 245 -21.95 7.99 -4.33
C THR A 245 -20.51 8.47 -4.49
N ILE A 246 -19.79 7.95 -5.48
CA ILE A 246 -18.45 8.38 -5.87
C ILE A 246 -18.55 9.08 -7.22
N THR A 247 -18.23 10.37 -7.25
CA THR A 247 -18.21 11.21 -8.44
C THR A 247 -16.78 11.60 -8.80
N VAL A 248 -16.37 11.41 -10.04
CA VAL A 248 -15.06 11.81 -10.56
C VAL A 248 -15.26 12.67 -11.80
N ALA A 249 -14.67 13.86 -11.79
CA ALA A 249 -14.80 14.82 -12.89
C ALA A 249 -16.26 15.08 -13.32
N GLY A 250 -17.17 15.19 -12.35
CA GLY A 250 -18.58 15.47 -12.57
C GLY A 250 -19.41 14.29 -13.10
N LYS A 251 -18.82 13.08 -13.15
CA LYS A 251 -19.54 11.85 -13.52
C LYS A 251 -19.58 10.89 -12.36
N ASP A 252 -20.75 10.36 -12.08
CA ASP A 252 -20.90 9.29 -11.09
C ASP A 252 -20.27 8.00 -11.61
N ILE A 253 -19.28 7.51 -10.82
CA ILE A 253 -18.58 6.25 -11.12
C ILE A 253 -19.30 5.08 -10.45
N VAL A 254 -19.82 5.31 -9.25
CA VAL A 254 -20.53 4.33 -8.45
C VAL A 254 -21.61 5.04 -7.64
N GLN A 255 -22.79 4.44 -7.64
CA GLN A 255 -23.86 4.75 -6.70
C GLN A 255 -24.32 3.45 -6.06
N ILE A 256 -24.28 3.38 -4.74
CA ILE A 256 -24.61 2.20 -3.94
C ILE A 256 -25.64 2.63 -2.92
N THR A 257 -26.70 1.86 -2.80
CA THR A 257 -27.72 1.98 -1.74
C THR A 257 -27.83 0.66 -1.01
N GLN A 258 -28.14 0.73 0.29
CA GLN A 258 -28.53 -0.48 1.03
C GLN A 258 -29.92 -0.92 0.64
#